data_84ba98aef61f335dfa2f8eccb10d2e1a
#
_entry.id   84ba98aef61f335dfa2f8eccb10d2e1a
#
_cell.length_a   1.000
_cell.length_b   1.000
_cell.length_c   1.000
_cell.angle_alpha   90.00
_cell.angle_beta   90.00
_cell.angle_gamma   90.00
#
_symmetry.space_group_name_H-M   'P 1'
#
loop_
_entity.id
_entity.type
_entity.pdbx_description
1 polymer ?
#
loop_
_entity_poly.entity_id
_entity_poly.type
_entity_poly.pdbx_seq_one_letter_code
_entity_poly.pdbx_strand_id
1 'polypeptide(L)'
;MSKLEELIQKLCPKGVEYKPLNNVVKSISTGLNPRKNFTLNIEGATNFYVTVKEITTGKIVFSDKTDKITDEALDIIQDRSNLESGDILLSGIGTIGKVALVDIPIGNWNCSESVFLIKPKNDVITSAFLAHILGSKNVQKFFQGKARGSTLKGIRQQDLKQLKIPVPPIEVQEEIVRILDKFTELTAELTAELTAR
;
A
#
# COMPACT_ATOMS: atom_id res chain seq x y z
N MET A 1 28.26 -17.52 -2.26
CA MET A 1 26.81 -17.62 -2.08
C MET A 1 26.35 -16.34 -1.41
N SER A 2 25.27 -15.71 -1.83
CA SER A 2 24.75 -14.52 -1.17
C SER A 2 24.03 -14.88 0.13
N LYS A 3 23.92 -13.95 1.07
CA LYS A 3 23.17 -14.16 2.33
C LYS A 3 21.74 -14.63 2.06
N LEU A 4 21.09 -14.09 1.02
CA LEU A 4 19.74 -14.48 0.64
C LEU A 4 19.68 -15.94 0.18
N GLU A 5 20.65 -16.41 -0.63
CA GLU A 5 20.73 -17.80 -1.08
C GLU A 5 20.91 -18.75 0.11
N GLU A 6 21.76 -18.41 1.06
CA GLU A 6 21.96 -19.21 2.29
C GLU A 6 20.69 -19.30 3.12
N LEU A 7 19.98 -18.19 3.31
CA LEU A 7 18.71 -18.16 4.03
C LEU A 7 17.64 -19.01 3.32
N ILE A 8 17.52 -18.90 2.00
CA ILE A 8 16.54 -19.68 1.22
C ILE A 8 16.86 -21.19 1.33
N GLN A 9 18.12 -21.60 1.17
CA GLN A 9 18.51 -23.00 1.29
C GLN A 9 18.21 -23.56 2.68
N LYS A 10 18.47 -22.77 3.74
CA LYS A 10 18.29 -23.19 5.13
C LYS A 10 16.81 -23.22 5.55
N LEU A 11 16.06 -22.19 5.22
CA LEU A 11 14.70 -21.94 5.75
C LEU A 11 13.58 -22.35 4.77
N CYS A 12 13.88 -22.45 3.48
CA CYS A 12 12.92 -22.82 2.45
C CYS A 12 13.37 -24.03 1.62
N PRO A 13 13.86 -25.14 2.21
CA PRO A 13 14.42 -26.28 1.45
C PRO A 13 13.39 -26.96 0.55
N LYS A 14 12.09 -26.79 0.81
CA LYS A 14 10.98 -27.31 0.01
C LYS A 14 10.31 -26.23 -0.86
N GLY A 15 10.93 -25.07 -0.99
CA GLY A 15 10.37 -23.91 -1.67
C GLY A 15 9.56 -22.99 -0.74
N VAL A 16 8.99 -21.91 -1.31
CA VAL A 16 8.21 -20.91 -0.57
C VAL A 16 6.73 -21.22 -0.72
N GLU A 17 6.00 -21.20 0.41
CA GLU A 17 4.55 -21.38 0.42
C GLU A 17 3.84 -20.14 -0.14
N TYR A 18 2.78 -20.36 -0.93
CA TYR A 18 1.89 -19.28 -1.41
C TYR A 18 0.59 -19.29 -0.64
N LYS A 19 0.23 -18.16 -0.04
CA LYS A 19 -1.02 -17.99 0.73
C LYS A 19 -1.92 -16.92 0.10
N PRO A 20 -3.26 -17.08 0.21
CA PRO A 20 -4.18 -15.97 -0.09
C PRO A 20 -3.87 -14.77 0.80
N LEU A 21 -3.94 -13.55 0.26
CA LEU A 21 -3.67 -12.31 1.00
C LEU A 21 -4.50 -12.24 2.29
N ASN A 22 -5.76 -12.66 2.25
CA ASN A 22 -6.64 -12.66 3.43
C ASN A 22 -6.10 -13.49 4.62
N ASN A 23 -5.25 -14.47 4.37
CA ASN A 23 -4.70 -15.31 5.43
C ASN A 23 -3.53 -14.66 6.19
N VAL A 24 -2.88 -13.67 5.55
CA VAL A 24 -1.66 -13.01 6.06
C VAL A 24 -1.89 -11.57 6.49
N VAL A 25 -3.13 -11.07 6.39
CA VAL A 25 -3.50 -9.74 6.86
C VAL A 25 -4.55 -9.81 7.95
N LYS A 26 -4.57 -8.82 8.84
CA LYS A 26 -5.60 -8.65 9.88
C LYS A 26 -6.91 -8.19 9.26
N SER A 27 -6.82 -7.21 8.35
CA SER A 27 -7.99 -6.66 7.66
C SER A 27 -7.62 -6.05 6.31
N ILE A 28 -8.64 -5.93 5.45
CA ILE A 28 -8.63 -5.09 4.26
C ILE A 28 -9.89 -4.24 4.34
N SER A 29 -9.74 -2.93 4.44
CA SER A 29 -10.83 -1.96 4.49
C SER A 29 -10.62 -0.87 3.43
N THR A 30 -11.46 0.16 3.44
CA THR A 30 -11.29 1.39 2.64
C THR A 30 -11.65 2.58 3.51
N GLY A 31 -11.23 3.77 3.14
CA GLY A 31 -11.76 4.99 3.70
C GLY A 31 -13.22 5.23 3.29
N LEU A 32 -13.69 6.47 3.37
CA LEU A 32 -15.08 6.85 3.08
C LEU A 32 -15.17 7.77 1.87
N ASN A 33 -16.30 7.67 1.17
CA ASN A 33 -16.71 8.60 0.13
C ASN A 33 -17.26 9.89 0.78
N PRO A 34 -16.84 11.09 0.33
CA PRO A 34 -17.36 12.35 0.89
C PRO A 34 -18.86 12.52 0.66
N ARG A 35 -19.38 12.25 -0.51
CA ARG A 35 -20.71 12.61 -1.02
C ARG A 35 -21.88 12.59 -0.02
N LYS A 36 -21.95 11.56 0.85
CA LYS A 36 -23.03 11.40 1.83
C LYS A 36 -22.57 11.58 3.27
N ASN A 37 -21.26 11.66 3.49
CA ASN A 37 -20.68 11.62 4.83
C ASN A 37 -20.14 12.98 5.25
N PHE A 38 -19.50 13.73 4.33
CA PHE A 38 -18.87 15.02 4.59
C PHE A 38 -18.62 15.76 3.27
N THR A 39 -18.20 17.04 3.36
CA THR A 39 -17.84 17.88 2.21
C THR A 39 -16.36 18.19 2.24
N LEU A 40 -15.71 18.14 1.06
CA LEU A 40 -14.30 18.48 0.92
C LEU A 40 -14.08 19.99 0.81
N ASN A 41 -12.93 20.46 1.26
CA ASN A 41 -12.41 21.80 1.03
C ASN A 41 -13.34 22.94 1.53
N ILE A 42 -14.12 22.68 2.59
CA ILE A 42 -14.94 23.71 3.23
C ILE A 42 -14.09 24.53 4.22
N GLU A 43 -14.62 25.64 4.67
CA GLU A 43 -14.00 26.45 5.72
C GLU A 43 -13.75 25.64 6.99
N GLY A 44 -12.57 25.77 7.58
CA GLY A 44 -12.13 24.98 8.73
C GLY A 44 -11.58 23.58 8.39
N ALA A 45 -11.61 23.13 7.12
CA ALA A 45 -11.00 21.88 6.72
C ALA A 45 -9.46 22.02 6.66
N THR A 46 -8.77 21.34 7.57
CA THR A 46 -7.30 21.38 7.70
C THR A 46 -6.61 20.05 7.47
N ASN A 47 -7.33 18.93 7.68
CA ASN A 47 -6.78 17.59 7.54
C ASN A 47 -6.76 17.13 6.08
N PHE A 48 -5.78 16.34 5.69
CA PHE A 48 -5.64 15.87 4.31
C PHE A 48 -6.52 14.64 4.01
N TYR A 49 -7.11 14.64 2.81
CA TYR A 49 -7.91 13.54 2.30
C TYR A 49 -7.18 12.84 1.15
N VAL A 50 -6.57 11.70 1.47
CA VAL A 50 -5.74 10.91 0.55
C VAL A 50 -6.61 10.15 -0.44
N THR A 51 -6.36 10.40 -1.72
CA THR A 51 -6.92 9.66 -2.85
C THR A 51 -5.79 8.95 -3.61
N VAL A 52 -6.09 8.41 -4.78
CA VAL A 52 -5.08 7.82 -5.67
C VAL A 52 -4.02 8.85 -6.14
N LYS A 53 -4.30 10.15 -6.05
CA LYS A 53 -3.37 11.22 -6.47
C LYS A 53 -2.17 11.33 -5.54
N GLU A 54 -2.41 11.21 -4.24
CA GLU A 54 -1.41 11.34 -3.19
C GLU A 54 -0.53 10.09 -3.05
N ILE A 55 -0.96 8.94 -3.61
CA ILE A 55 -0.16 7.71 -3.62
C ILE A 55 0.80 7.76 -4.82
N THR A 56 2.08 7.90 -4.53
CA THR A 56 3.17 7.85 -5.51
C THR A 56 3.92 6.52 -5.41
N THR A 57 5.10 6.41 -5.97
CA THR A 57 5.89 5.17 -5.92
C THR A 57 6.40 4.92 -4.49
N GLY A 58 5.68 4.09 -3.75
CA GLY A 58 6.03 3.65 -2.39
C GLY A 58 5.70 4.65 -1.27
N LYS A 59 5.28 5.90 -1.60
CA LYS A 59 5.12 6.98 -0.62
C LYS A 59 3.77 7.68 -0.74
N ILE A 60 3.38 8.35 0.35
CA ILE A 60 2.24 9.27 0.40
C ILE A 60 2.81 10.69 0.33
N VAL A 61 2.36 11.49 -0.64
CA VAL A 61 2.86 12.85 -0.86
C VAL A 61 1.69 13.83 -0.87
N PHE A 62 1.69 14.74 0.07
CA PHE A 62 0.73 15.85 0.13
C PHE A 62 1.22 17.03 -0.72
N SER A 63 0.28 17.78 -1.24
CA SER A 63 0.52 19.04 -1.98
C SER A 63 -0.57 20.06 -1.65
N ASP A 64 -0.40 21.27 -2.12
CA ASP A 64 -1.42 22.34 -2.00
C ASP A 64 -2.74 21.96 -2.70
N LYS A 65 -2.71 20.97 -3.60
CA LYS A 65 -3.87 20.46 -4.33
C LYS A 65 -4.51 19.24 -3.67
N THR A 66 -3.94 18.75 -2.56
CA THR A 66 -4.55 17.65 -1.79
C THR A 66 -5.82 18.13 -1.14
N ASP A 67 -6.91 17.42 -1.39
CA ASP A 67 -8.22 17.73 -0.80
C ASP A 67 -8.15 17.71 0.74
N LYS A 68 -8.96 18.55 1.38
CA LYS A 68 -9.00 18.68 2.83
C LYS A 68 -10.37 18.36 3.41
N ILE A 69 -10.35 17.89 4.66
CA ILE A 69 -11.52 17.50 5.47
C ILE A 69 -11.44 18.15 6.85
N THR A 70 -12.60 18.29 7.51
CA THR A 70 -12.70 18.74 8.90
C THR A 70 -12.28 17.66 9.89
N ASP A 71 -12.14 18.01 11.16
CA ASP A 71 -11.84 17.07 12.24
C ASP A 71 -12.95 16.02 12.37
N GLU A 72 -14.21 16.42 12.30
CA GLU A 72 -15.36 15.50 12.38
C GLU A 72 -15.36 14.49 11.23
N ALA A 73 -14.99 14.93 10.02
CA ALA A 73 -14.87 14.05 8.88
C ALA A 73 -13.69 13.06 9.03
N LEU A 74 -12.57 13.54 9.60
CA LEU A 74 -11.42 12.70 9.91
C LEU A 74 -11.80 11.61 10.91
N ASP A 75 -12.50 11.94 11.98
CA ASP A 75 -12.96 10.99 13.01
C ASP A 75 -13.88 9.92 12.41
N ILE A 76 -14.87 10.32 11.60
CA ILE A 76 -15.77 9.37 10.92
C ILE A 76 -15.01 8.39 10.02
N ILE A 77 -13.98 8.87 9.30
CA ILE A 77 -13.17 8.00 8.45
C ILE A 77 -12.28 7.11 9.32
N GLN A 78 -11.70 7.63 10.39
CA GLN A 78 -10.83 6.89 11.30
C GLN A 78 -11.57 5.74 11.99
N ASP A 79 -12.78 5.98 12.46
CA ASP A 79 -13.64 4.93 13.05
C ASP A 79 -13.86 3.74 12.11
N ARG A 80 -13.96 4.02 10.81
CA ARG A 80 -14.12 3.00 9.78
C ARG A 80 -12.82 2.34 9.37
N SER A 81 -11.79 3.13 9.11
CA SER A 81 -10.53 2.68 8.51
C SER A 81 -9.58 2.12 9.55
N ASN A 82 -9.59 2.71 10.75
CA ASN A 82 -8.62 2.46 11.82
C ASN A 82 -7.18 2.52 11.27
N LEU A 83 -6.86 3.62 10.56
CA LEU A 83 -5.54 3.82 9.94
C LEU A 83 -4.44 3.84 11.01
N GLU A 84 -3.39 3.05 10.80
CA GLU A 84 -2.24 2.92 11.70
C GLU A 84 -0.91 2.96 10.92
N SER A 85 0.17 3.31 11.62
CA SER A 85 1.53 3.18 11.06
C SER A 85 1.83 1.72 10.74
N GLY A 86 2.48 1.49 9.60
CA GLY A 86 2.74 0.15 9.09
C GLY A 86 1.62 -0.44 8.23
N ASP A 87 0.48 0.23 8.11
CA ASP A 87 -0.55 -0.14 7.14
C ASP A 87 -0.06 0.09 5.70
N ILE A 88 -0.70 -0.55 4.74
CA ILE A 88 -0.39 -0.38 3.33
C ILE A 88 -1.61 0.19 2.62
N LEU A 89 -1.39 1.29 1.89
CA LEU A 89 -2.38 1.85 0.98
C LEU A 89 -2.22 1.24 -0.42
N LEU A 90 -3.32 0.79 -1.00
CA LEU A 90 -3.38 0.29 -2.37
C LEU A 90 -4.52 0.97 -3.12
N SER A 91 -4.22 1.67 -4.20
CA SER A 91 -5.27 2.27 -5.03
C SER A 91 -6.09 1.18 -5.73
N GLY A 92 -7.41 1.21 -5.48
CA GLY A 92 -8.35 0.18 -5.96
C GLY A 92 -9.31 0.64 -7.05
N ILE A 93 -9.49 1.95 -7.23
CA ILE A 93 -10.43 2.53 -8.21
C ILE A 93 -9.74 3.67 -8.96
N GLY A 94 -9.96 3.76 -10.27
CA GLY A 94 -9.33 4.72 -11.17
C GLY A 94 -7.94 4.25 -11.61
N THR A 95 -6.88 4.86 -11.11
CA THR A 95 -5.52 4.34 -11.29
C THR A 95 -5.28 3.22 -10.28
N ILE A 96 -5.37 1.99 -10.74
CA ILE A 96 -5.27 0.80 -9.90
C ILE A 96 -3.81 0.39 -9.70
N GLY A 97 -3.48 -0.08 -8.50
CA GLY A 97 -2.22 -0.76 -8.21
C GLY A 97 -1.10 0.13 -7.69
N LYS A 98 -1.32 1.43 -7.47
CA LYS A 98 -0.36 2.24 -6.72
C LYS A 98 -0.32 1.76 -5.27
N VAL A 99 0.88 1.59 -4.74
CA VAL A 99 1.12 1.10 -3.38
C VAL A 99 1.93 2.13 -2.61
N ALA A 100 1.57 2.37 -1.35
CA ALA A 100 2.39 3.14 -0.42
C ALA A 100 2.34 2.49 0.98
N LEU A 101 3.48 2.48 1.67
CA LEU A 101 3.56 2.15 3.08
C LEU A 101 3.20 3.38 3.91
N VAL A 102 2.41 3.19 4.96
CA VAL A 102 2.12 4.25 5.95
C VAL A 102 3.28 4.35 6.91
N ASP A 103 4.26 5.16 6.54
CA ASP A 103 5.50 5.43 7.29
C ASP A 103 5.58 6.89 7.80
N ILE A 104 4.53 7.67 7.58
CA ILE A 104 4.40 9.06 8.03
C ILE A 104 3.47 9.16 9.26
N PRO A 105 3.61 10.21 10.08
CA PRO A 105 2.75 10.41 11.25
C PRO A 105 1.26 10.43 10.87
N ILE A 106 0.45 9.78 11.70
CA ILE A 106 -1.01 9.75 11.59
C ILE A 106 -1.57 10.80 12.56
N GLY A 107 -2.71 11.39 12.22
CA GLY A 107 -3.41 12.31 13.10
C GLY A 107 -4.08 13.47 12.37
N ASN A 108 -3.62 13.81 11.17
CA ASN A 108 -4.18 14.89 10.38
C ASN A 108 -4.49 14.48 8.93
N TRP A 109 -4.72 13.20 8.69
CA TRP A 109 -5.09 12.69 7.36
C TRP A 109 -5.74 11.30 7.42
N ASN A 110 -6.54 10.99 6.41
CA ASN A 110 -7.06 9.64 6.17
C ASN A 110 -7.37 9.47 4.68
N CYS A 111 -7.85 8.28 4.26
CA CYS A 111 -8.00 7.95 2.85
C CYS A 111 -9.45 7.81 2.38
N SER A 112 -9.63 7.89 1.06
CA SER A 112 -10.89 7.73 0.36
C SER A 112 -11.30 6.26 0.21
N GLU A 113 -12.54 6.03 -0.19
CA GLU A 113 -13.06 4.70 -0.55
C GLU A 113 -12.38 4.09 -1.79
N SER A 114 -11.68 4.90 -2.58
CA SER A 114 -10.92 4.42 -3.74
C SER A 114 -9.58 3.77 -3.38
N VAL A 115 -9.20 3.85 -2.11
CA VAL A 115 -7.95 3.33 -1.57
C VAL A 115 -8.25 2.20 -0.59
N PHE A 116 -7.70 1.02 -0.85
CA PHE A 116 -7.68 -0.07 0.13
C PHE A 116 -6.64 0.22 1.19
N LEU A 117 -7.03 -0.05 2.43
CA LEU A 117 -6.19 -0.06 3.60
C LEU A 117 -5.95 -1.52 4.00
N ILE A 118 -4.72 -1.96 3.96
CA ILE A 118 -4.33 -3.34 4.21
C ILE A 118 -3.49 -3.38 5.48
N LYS A 119 -3.94 -4.12 6.50
CA LYS A 119 -3.24 -4.31 7.77
C LYS A 119 -2.53 -5.67 7.80
N PRO A 120 -1.20 -5.74 7.70
CA PRO A 120 -0.46 -6.99 7.77
C PRO A 120 -0.54 -7.67 9.14
N LYS A 121 -0.42 -8.99 9.16
CA LYS A 121 -0.06 -9.76 10.36
C LYS A 121 1.47 -9.81 10.42
N ASN A 122 2.08 -8.89 11.17
CA ASN A 122 3.54 -8.69 11.15
C ASN A 122 4.35 -9.89 11.69
N ASP A 123 3.72 -10.82 12.36
CA ASP A 123 4.27 -12.13 12.74
C ASP A 123 4.31 -13.14 11.58
N VAL A 124 3.62 -12.86 10.48
CA VAL A 124 3.53 -13.71 9.27
C VAL A 124 4.17 -13.04 8.07
N ILE A 125 3.87 -11.75 7.87
CA ILE A 125 4.35 -10.96 6.73
C ILE A 125 4.65 -9.53 7.15
N THR A 126 5.87 -9.06 6.90
CA THR A 126 6.24 -7.68 7.21
C THR A 126 5.56 -6.70 6.26
N SER A 127 5.23 -5.50 6.77
CA SER A 127 4.59 -4.44 5.97
C SER A 127 5.42 -4.06 4.74
N ALA A 128 6.73 -3.90 4.90
CA ALA A 128 7.63 -3.55 3.80
C ALA A 128 7.68 -4.65 2.73
N PHE A 129 7.82 -5.92 3.13
CA PHE A 129 7.82 -7.04 2.18
C PHE A 129 6.49 -7.14 1.42
N LEU A 130 5.35 -7.00 2.11
CA LEU A 130 4.04 -7.02 1.48
C LEU A 130 3.87 -5.84 0.50
N ALA A 131 4.35 -4.64 0.84
CA ALA A 131 4.32 -3.48 -0.06
C ALA A 131 5.11 -3.75 -1.35
N HIS A 132 6.32 -4.33 -1.26
CA HIS A 132 7.11 -4.75 -2.42
C HIS A 132 6.39 -5.83 -3.26
N ILE A 133 5.78 -6.83 -2.62
CA ILE A 133 5.00 -7.85 -3.33
C ILE A 133 3.83 -7.24 -4.09
N LEU A 134 3.05 -6.37 -3.45
CA LEU A 134 1.91 -5.70 -4.09
C LEU A 134 2.35 -4.80 -5.25
N GLY A 135 3.52 -4.17 -5.16
CA GLY A 135 4.14 -3.40 -6.24
C GLY A 135 4.78 -4.24 -7.34
N SER A 136 4.96 -5.55 -7.14
CA SER A 136 5.66 -6.42 -8.09
C SER A 136 4.93 -6.56 -9.42
N LYS A 137 5.69 -6.74 -10.50
CA LYS A 137 5.18 -6.86 -11.88
C LYS A 137 4.09 -7.94 -12.04
N ASN A 138 4.21 -9.06 -11.33
CA ASN A 138 3.24 -10.15 -11.40
C ASN A 138 1.92 -9.77 -10.74
N VAL A 139 1.97 -9.13 -9.57
CA VAL A 139 0.77 -8.67 -8.85
C VAL A 139 0.11 -7.51 -9.59
N GLN A 140 0.88 -6.61 -10.18
CA GLN A 140 0.36 -5.53 -11.02
C GLN A 140 -0.39 -6.09 -12.26
N LYS A 141 0.13 -7.13 -12.90
CA LYS A 141 -0.59 -7.83 -13.98
C LYS A 141 -1.89 -8.48 -13.48
N PHE A 142 -1.88 -9.07 -12.28
CA PHE A 142 -3.10 -9.61 -11.67
C PHE A 142 -4.16 -8.50 -11.47
N PHE A 143 -3.78 -7.34 -10.94
CA PHE A 143 -4.70 -6.21 -10.76
C PHE A 143 -5.31 -5.75 -12.10
N GLN A 144 -4.48 -5.61 -13.14
CA GLN A 144 -4.98 -5.23 -14.47
C GLN A 144 -5.96 -6.27 -15.04
N GLY A 145 -5.70 -7.55 -14.85
CA GLY A 145 -6.58 -8.64 -15.28
C GLY A 145 -7.91 -8.73 -14.50
N LYS A 146 -7.94 -8.21 -13.26
CA LYS A 146 -9.14 -8.20 -12.40
C LYS A 146 -9.92 -6.90 -12.46
N ALA A 147 -9.34 -5.85 -13.04
CA ALA A 147 -9.99 -4.55 -13.18
C ALA A 147 -11.29 -4.63 -13.98
N ARG A 148 -12.38 -4.09 -13.44
CA ARG A 148 -13.73 -4.08 -14.03
C ARG A 148 -14.31 -2.67 -14.01
N GLY A 149 -15.20 -2.40 -14.90
CA GLY A 149 -15.87 -1.10 -15.08
C GLY A 149 -15.61 -0.50 -16.46
N SER A 150 -16.61 0.13 -17.02
CA SER A 150 -16.54 0.79 -18.34
C SER A 150 -15.96 2.20 -18.24
N THR A 151 -16.50 3.02 -17.36
CA THR A 151 -16.10 4.43 -17.18
C THR A 151 -15.00 4.60 -16.15
N LEU A 152 -15.11 3.91 -15.01
CA LEU A 152 -14.12 3.93 -13.94
C LEU A 152 -13.77 2.50 -13.55
N LYS A 153 -12.55 2.08 -13.87
CA LYS A 153 -12.06 0.74 -13.55
C LYS A 153 -11.77 0.61 -12.06
N GLY A 154 -12.09 -0.56 -11.51
CA GLY A 154 -11.80 -0.89 -10.12
C GLY A 154 -11.56 -2.38 -9.91
N ILE A 155 -10.87 -2.74 -8.84
CA ILE A 155 -10.75 -4.12 -8.35
C ILE A 155 -11.69 -4.33 -7.18
N ARG A 156 -12.24 -5.54 -7.05
CA ARG A 156 -13.09 -5.87 -5.93
C ARG A 156 -12.24 -6.33 -4.75
N GLN A 157 -12.63 -5.96 -3.54
CA GLN A 157 -11.98 -6.45 -2.30
C GLN A 157 -11.91 -7.98 -2.26
N GLN A 158 -12.91 -8.68 -2.78
CA GLN A 158 -12.93 -10.14 -2.84
C GLN A 158 -11.82 -10.70 -3.73
N ASP A 159 -11.56 -10.08 -4.89
CA ASP A 159 -10.46 -10.50 -5.77
C ASP A 159 -9.10 -10.24 -5.10
N LEU A 160 -8.96 -9.12 -4.38
CA LEU A 160 -7.76 -8.80 -3.61
C LEU A 160 -7.52 -9.81 -2.46
N LYS A 161 -8.55 -10.20 -1.73
CA LYS A 161 -8.47 -11.22 -0.66
C LYS A 161 -7.96 -12.58 -1.15
N GLN A 162 -8.27 -12.94 -2.39
CA GLN A 162 -7.88 -14.22 -3.00
C GLN A 162 -6.52 -14.18 -3.72
N LEU A 163 -5.87 -13.02 -3.80
CA LEU A 163 -4.54 -12.89 -4.38
C LEU A 163 -3.56 -13.81 -3.64
N LYS A 164 -2.95 -14.75 -4.36
CA LYS A 164 -1.91 -15.63 -3.82
C LYS A 164 -0.56 -14.94 -3.87
N ILE A 165 0.09 -14.85 -2.73
CA ILE A 165 1.41 -14.22 -2.56
C ILE A 165 2.39 -15.18 -1.88
N PRO A 166 3.70 -15.11 -2.19
CA PRO A 166 4.71 -15.89 -1.50
C PRO A 166 4.88 -15.41 -0.04
N VAL A 167 5.00 -16.35 0.89
CA VAL A 167 5.17 -16.07 2.31
C VAL A 167 6.36 -16.86 2.85
N PRO A 168 7.60 -16.43 2.56
CA PRO A 168 8.78 -17.03 3.16
C PRO A 168 8.90 -16.66 4.64
N PRO A 169 9.76 -17.33 5.41
CA PRO A 169 10.10 -16.93 6.78
C PRO A 169 10.52 -15.46 6.88
N ILE A 170 10.29 -14.85 8.03
CA ILE A 170 10.51 -13.40 8.26
C ILE A 170 11.94 -12.99 7.92
N GLU A 171 12.94 -13.79 8.27
CA GLU A 171 14.35 -13.51 8.00
C GLU A 171 14.65 -13.41 6.49
N VAL A 172 13.95 -14.21 5.68
CA VAL A 172 14.06 -14.13 4.21
C VAL A 172 13.36 -12.89 3.69
N GLN A 173 12.18 -12.53 4.26
CA GLN A 173 11.46 -11.32 3.89
C GLN A 173 12.31 -10.07 4.16
N GLU A 174 12.91 -9.97 5.35
CA GLU A 174 13.75 -8.84 5.75
C GLU A 174 14.99 -8.69 4.86
N GLU A 175 15.63 -9.81 4.50
CA GLU A 175 16.79 -9.75 3.60
C GLU A 175 16.39 -9.33 2.18
N ILE A 176 15.23 -9.77 1.68
CA ILE A 176 14.70 -9.31 0.38
C ILE A 176 14.41 -7.79 0.43
N VAL A 177 13.75 -7.32 1.48
CA VAL A 177 13.44 -5.89 1.66
C VAL A 177 14.74 -5.08 1.68
N ARG A 178 15.72 -5.48 2.49
CA ARG A 178 17.03 -4.82 2.56
C ARG A 178 17.72 -4.68 1.19
N ILE A 179 17.63 -5.72 0.36
CA ILE A 179 18.21 -5.69 -0.98
C ILE A 179 17.44 -4.72 -1.88
N LEU A 180 16.10 -4.79 -1.88
CA LEU A 180 15.25 -3.97 -2.75
C LEU A 180 15.33 -2.49 -2.38
N ASP A 181 15.36 -2.16 -1.09
CA ASP A 181 15.47 -0.78 -0.60
C ASP A 181 16.81 -0.18 -1.01
N LYS A 182 17.91 -0.96 -0.89
CA LYS A 182 19.22 -0.50 -1.36
C LYS A 182 19.27 -0.23 -2.87
N PHE A 183 18.61 -1.07 -3.68
CA PHE A 183 18.49 -0.80 -5.13
C PHE A 183 17.67 0.47 -5.41
N THR A 184 16.60 0.69 -4.67
CA THR A 184 15.76 1.89 -4.81
C THR A 184 16.56 3.16 -4.47
N GLU A 185 17.31 3.14 -3.38
CA GLU A 185 18.19 4.24 -2.95
C GLU A 185 19.24 4.57 -4.01
N LEU A 186 20.02 3.57 -4.45
CA LEU A 186 21.04 3.74 -5.49
C LEU A 186 20.45 4.27 -6.81
N THR A 187 19.25 3.80 -7.18
CA THR A 187 18.59 4.28 -8.41
C THR A 187 18.18 5.74 -8.27
N ALA A 188 17.70 6.15 -7.11
CA ALA A 188 17.33 7.53 -6.83
C ALA A 188 18.55 8.46 -6.87
N GLU A 189 19.66 8.06 -6.25
CA GLU A 189 20.93 8.80 -6.28
C GLU A 189 21.45 9.00 -7.72
N LEU A 190 21.52 7.92 -8.50
CA LEU A 190 21.95 7.99 -9.90
C LEU A 190 21.04 8.88 -10.75
N THR A 191 19.73 8.83 -10.52
CA THR A 191 18.77 9.68 -11.24
C THR A 191 18.99 11.16 -10.88
N ALA A 192 19.20 11.46 -9.60
CA ALA A 192 19.47 12.82 -9.15
C ALA A 192 20.78 13.37 -9.74
N GLU A 193 21.84 12.57 -9.79
CA GLU A 193 23.12 12.96 -10.41
C GLU A 193 22.98 13.23 -11.92
N LEU A 194 22.19 12.40 -12.64
CA LEU A 194 21.97 12.58 -14.08
C LEU A 194 21.13 13.82 -14.40
N THR A 195 20.19 14.18 -13.52
CA THR A 195 19.35 15.38 -13.71
C THR A 195 20.03 16.68 -13.30
N ALA A 196 21.09 16.61 -12.48
CA ALA A 196 21.89 17.77 -12.06
C ALA A 196 23.00 18.16 -13.08
N ARG A 197 23.21 17.35 -14.09
CA ARG A 197 24.17 17.61 -15.22
C ARG A 197 23.46 18.22 -16.40
#